data_d7a657fb5590440beee8eb1cea48e62e
#
_entry.id   d7a657fb5590440beee8eb1cea48e62e
#
_cell.length_a   1.000
_cell.length_b   1.000
_cell.length_c   1.000
_cell.angle_alpha   90.00
_cell.angle_beta   90.00
_cell.angle_gamma   90.00
#
_symmetry.space_group_name_H-M   'P 1'
#
loop_
_entity.id
_entity.type
_entity.pdbx_description
1 polymer ?
#
loop_
_entity_poly.entity_id
_entity_poly.type
_entity_poly.pdbx_seq_one_letter_code
_entity_poly.pdbx_strand_id
1 'polypeptide(L)'
;MLFFKEKLRKLSLKWRISLAFSALFLTISGLSLSYLVQAQRTAIERSLSEHQEILTETLATELDNRIALQSEAVRRVALAITPAQLADPEQLSALIASRAGIVSFFPTGIIIADRHGTVLGEAPRLGRTGQDYSGKPGFAQALATDAPLISEPYLEDRPKDPLVILWVPIKDASGRTIAL
;
A
#
# COMPACT_ATOMS: atom_id res chain seq x y z
N MET A 1 -53.60 3.16 -35.19
CA MET A 1 -54.24 3.61 -33.94
C MET A 1 -55.79 3.60 -34.03
N LEU A 2 -56.41 3.75 -35.18
CA LEU A 2 -57.88 3.74 -35.39
C LEU A 2 -58.50 2.33 -35.28
N PHE A 3 -57.83 1.28 -35.71
CA PHE A 3 -58.32 -0.12 -35.66
C PHE A 3 -58.55 -0.67 -34.25
N PHE A 4 -57.80 -0.18 -33.26
CA PHE A 4 -57.93 -0.61 -31.88
C PHE A 4 -59.16 -0.01 -31.17
N LYS A 5 -59.54 1.21 -31.53
CA LYS A 5 -60.75 1.89 -31.01
C LYS A 5 -62.08 1.22 -31.43
N GLU A 6 -62.12 0.68 -32.63
CA GLU A 6 -63.34 0.06 -33.16
C GLU A 6 -63.62 -1.32 -32.56
N LYS A 7 -62.53 -2.10 -32.26
CA LYS A 7 -62.67 -3.39 -31.62
C LYS A 7 -63.02 -3.30 -30.11
N LEU A 8 -62.65 -2.26 -29.44
CA LEU A 8 -63.00 -1.98 -28.05
C LEU A 8 -64.51 -1.57 -27.89
N ARG A 9 -65.12 -1.05 -28.95
CA ARG A 9 -66.53 -0.59 -28.91
C ARG A 9 -67.55 -1.73 -28.95
N LYS A 10 -67.10 -2.93 -29.37
CA LYS A 10 -68.00 -4.15 -29.45
C LYS A 10 -67.86 -5.02 -28.17
N LEU A 11 -66.98 -4.70 -27.20
CA LEU A 11 -66.88 -5.42 -25.95
C LEU A 11 -67.94 -4.96 -24.94
N SER A 12 -68.53 -5.90 -24.18
CA SER A 12 -69.49 -5.58 -23.12
C SER A 12 -68.84 -4.61 -22.10
N LEU A 13 -69.69 -3.78 -21.48
CA LEU A 13 -69.22 -2.76 -20.50
C LEU A 13 -68.29 -3.35 -19.41
N LYS A 14 -68.61 -4.56 -18.97
CA LYS A 14 -67.77 -5.31 -17.95
C LYS A 14 -66.37 -5.53 -18.43
N TRP A 15 -66.16 -5.94 -19.68
CA TRP A 15 -64.81 -6.18 -20.25
C TRP A 15 -63.99 -4.89 -20.42
N ARG A 16 -64.65 -3.79 -20.78
CA ARG A 16 -63.98 -2.48 -20.92
C ARG A 16 -63.49 -1.95 -19.58
N ILE A 17 -64.28 -2.11 -18.53
CA ILE A 17 -63.89 -1.71 -17.17
C ILE A 17 -62.73 -2.58 -16.66
N SER A 18 -62.83 -3.90 -16.82
CA SER A 18 -61.75 -4.82 -16.41
C SER A 18 -60.44 -4.51 -17.12
N LEU A 19 -60.44 -4.24 -18.41
CA LEU A 19 -59.27 -3.91 -19.21
C LEU A 19 -58.64 -2.57 -18.78
N ALA A 20 -59.47 -1.57 -18.45
CA ALA A 20 -59.01 -0.28 -17.94
C ALA A 20 -58.34 -0.43 -16.56
N PHE A 21 -58.93 -1.20 -15.65
CA PHE A 21 -58.32 -1.47 -14.35
C PHE A 21 -57.01 -2.27 -14.44
N SER A 22 -56.94 -3.28 -15.31
CA SER A 22 -55.73 -4.04 -15.55
C SER A 22 -54.60 -3.18 -16.13
N ALA A 23 -54.94 -2.31 -17.09
CA ALA A 23 -53.95 -1.38 -17.66
C ALA A 23 -53.44 -0.38 -16.61
N LEU A 24 -54.36 0.16 -15.78
CA LEU A 24 -53.97 1.07 -14.69
C LEU A 24 -53.08 0.35 -13.66
N PHE A 25 -53.43 -0.87 -13.28
CA PHE A 25 -52.63 -1.67 -12.34
C PHE A 25 -51.23 -1.95 -12.88
N LEU A 26 -51.11 -2.35 -14.16
CA LEU A 26 -49.83 -2.61 -14.80
C LEU A 26 -48.94 -1.35 -14.89
N THR A 27 -49.55 -0.19 -15.19
CA THR A 27 -48.79 1.07 -15.23
C THR A 27 -48.26 1.49 -13.85
N ILE A 28 -49.10 1.39 -12.81
CA ILE A 28 -48.70 1.71 -11.44
C ILE A 28 -47.61 0.74 -10.97
N SER A 29 -47.76 -0.56 -11.21
CA SER A 29 -46.77 -1.58 -10.84
C SER A 29 -45.44 -1.38 -11.57
N GLY A 30 -45.48 -1.05 -12.86
CA GLY A 30 -44.31 -0.75 -13.66
C GLY A 30 -43.52 0.49 -13.15
N LEU A 31 -44.26 1.56 -12.83
CA LEU A 31 -43.68 2.77 -12.25
C LEU A 31 -43.06 2.52 -10.88
N SER A 32 -43.77 1.77 -10.01
CA SER A 32 -43.25 1.42 -8.68
C SER A 32 -41.98 0.56 -8.76
N LEU A 33 -41.94 -0.42 -9.66
CA LEU A 33 -40.80 -1.26 -9.87
C LEU A 33 -39.58 -0.47 -10.40
N SER A 34 -39.82 0.44 -11.35
CA SER A 34 -38.78 1.32 -11.91
C SER A 34 -38.19 2.24 -10.83
N TYR A 35 -39.04 2.79 -9.98
CA TYR A 35 -38.62 3.63 -8.87
C TYR A 35 -37.77 2.84 -7.86
N LEU A 36 -38.20 1.62 -7.51
CA LEU A 36 -37.48 0.76 -6.58
C LEU A 36 -36.10 0.38 -7.10
N VAL A 37 -36.01 0.01 -8.39
CA VAL A 37 -34.72 -0.34 -9.03
C VAL A 37 -33.76 0.86 -9.06
N GLN A 38 -34.29 2.05 -9.37
CA GLN A 38 -33.45 3.26 -9.35
C GLN A 38 -32.97 3.62 -7.94
N ALA A 39 -33.84 3.51 -6.93
CA ALA A 39 -33.48 3.78 -5.54
C ALA A 39 -32.42 2.79 -5.02
N GLN A 40 -32.51 1.52 -5.40
CA GLN A 40 -31.49 0.52 -5.03
C GLN A 40 -30.13 0.78 -5.71
N ARG A 41 -30.11 1.17 -6.98
CA ARG A 41 -28.85 1.47 -7.68
C ARG A 41 -28.11 2.63 -7.02
N THR A 42 -28.80 3.71 -6.69
CA THR A 42 -28.18 4.86 -6.01
C THR A 42 -27.68 4.54 -4.59
N ALA A 43 -28.36 3.66 -3.89
CA ALA A 43 -27.93 3.22 -2.55
C ALA A 43 -26.67 2.34 -2.61
N ILE A 44 -26.59 1.43 -3.60
CA ILE A 44 -25.44 0.54 -3.80
C ILE A 44 -24.20 1.35 -4.24
N GLU A 45 -24.35 2.29 -5.16
CA GLU A 45 -23.25 3.13 -5.64
C GLU A 45 -22.67 4.00 -4.52
N ARG A 46 -23.49 4.57 -3.65
CA ARG A 46 -23.04 5.34 -2.50
C ARG A 46 -22.32 4.48 -1.45
N SER A 47 -22.90 3.33 -1.13
CA SER A 47 -22.31 2.40 -0.15
C SER A 47 -20.95 1.86 -0.61
N LEU A 48 -20.77 1.57 -1.89
CA LEU A 48 -19.50 1.12 -2.45
C LEU A 48 -18.42 2.22 -2.42
N SER A 49 -18.79 3.47 -2.74
CA SER A 49 -17.85 4.58 -2.73
C SER A 49 -17.37 4.94 -1.31
N GLU A 50 -18.28 5.02 -0.35
CA GLU A 50 -17.95 5.32 1.05
C GLU A 50 -17.07 4.23 1.69
N HIS A 51 -17.31 2.94 1.40
CA HIS A 51 -16.51 1.85 1.93
C HIS A 51 -15.10 1.78 1.32
N GLN A 52 -14.95 2.14 0.04
CA GLN A 52 -13.63 2.17 -0.60
C GLN A 52 -12.76 3.32 -0.10
N GLU A 53 -13.34 4.48 0.17
CA GLU A 53 -12.61 5.65 0.67
C GLU A 53 -12.09 5.39 2.10
N ILE A 54 -12.91 4.86 2.99
CA ILE A 54 -12.54 4.52 4.37
C ILE A 54 -11.44 3.43 4.40
N LEU A 55 -11.55 2.40 3.57
CA LEU A 55 -10.55 1.34 3.48
C LEU A 55 -9.20 1.87 2.99
N THR A 56 -9.20 2.76 2.01
CA THR A 56 -7.98 3.34 1.44
C THR A 56 -7.27 4.24 2.45
N GLU A 57 -8.01 5.07 3.16
CA GLU A 57 -7.45 5.98 4.18
C GLU A 57 -6.92 5.20 5.40
N THR A 58 -7.64 4.17 5.83
CA THR A 58 -7.20 3.30 6.93
C THR A 58 -5.94 2.53 6.56
N LEU A 59 -5.87 1.95 5.35
CA LEU A 59 -4.68 1.24 4.87
C LEU A 59 -3.49 2.17 4.70
N ALA A 60 -3.67 3.38 4.19
CA ALA A 60 -2.60 4.37 4.07
C ALA A 60 -2.04 4.74 5.45
N THR A 61 -2.91 5.04 6.42
CA THR A 61 -2.50 5.37 7.78
C THR A 61 -1.78 4.22 8.48
N GLU A 62 -2.24 2.97 8.28
CA GLU A 62 -1.60 1.79 8.85
C GLU A 62 -0.21 1.55 8.24
N LEU A 63 -0.06 1.74 6.93
CA LEU A 63 1.23 1.67 6.24
C LEU A 63 2.20 2.74 6.74
N ASP A 64 1.75 3.98 6.86
CA ASP A 64 2.58 5.08 7.37
C ASP A 64 3.06 4.82 8.79
N ASN A 65 2.17 4.36 9.68
CA ASN A 65 2.52 3.98 11.05
C ASN A 65 3.52 2.82 11.08
N ARG A 66 3.35 1.82 10.22
CA ARG A 66 4.26 0.67 10.13
C ARG A 66 5.64 1.08 9.67
N ILE A 67 5.72 1.93 8.65
CA ILE A 67 6.98 2.49 8.15
C ILE A 67 7.66 3.34 9.23
N ALA A 68 6.92 4.17 9.94
CA ALA A 68 7.47 4.98 11.02
C ALA A 68 8.06 4.13 12.17
N LEU A 69 7.35 3.07 12.57
CA LEU A 69 7.83 2.13 13.58
C LEU A 69 9.10 1.38 13.11
N GLN A 70 9.12 0.92 11.86
CA GLN A 70 10.29 0.27 11.28
C GLN A 70 11.49 1.21 11.21
N SER A 71 11.28 2.45 10.76
CA SER A 71 12.30 3.48 10.68
C SER A 71 12.91 3.79 12.06
N GLU A 72 12.07 3.93 13.07
CA GLU A 72 12.52 4.19 14.44
C GLU A 72 13.29 3.01 15.02
N ALA A 73 12.85 1.77 14.74
CA ALA A 73 13.56 0.58 15.18
C ALA A 73 14.99 0.49 14.60
N VAL A 74 15.12 0.72 13.29
CA VAL A 74 16.44 0.73 12.62
C VAL A 74 17.28 1.90 13.10
N ARG A 75 16.68 3.08 13.29
CA ARG A 75 17.39 4.25 13.82
C ARG A 75 18.00 3.99 15.19
N ARG A 76 17.30 3.27 16.08
CA ARG A 76 17.85 2.86 17.39
C ARG A 76 19.05 1.92 17.26
N VAL A 77 19.02 1.02 16.26
CA VAL A 77 20.18 0.18 15.97
C VAL A 77 21.33 1.02 15.44
N ALA A 78 21.07 1.92 14.50
CA ALA A 78 22.06 2.83 13.92
C ALA A 78 22.77 3.68 15.00
N LEU A 79 22.03 4.18 15.99
CA LEU A 79 22.58 4.95 17.12
C LEU A 79 23.47 4.10 18.07
N ALA A 80 23.28 2.78 18.09
CA ALA A 80 24.07 1.88 18.93
C ALA A 80 25.37 1.41 18.24
N ILE A 81 25.54 1.70 16.95
CA ILE A 81 26.73 1.29 16.19
C ILE A 81 27.84 2.32 16.38
N THR A 82 28.98 1.84 16.81
CA THR A 82 30.19 2.67 16.99
C THR A 82 31.12 2.58 15.78
N PRO A 83 31.95 3.60 15.52
CA PRO A 83 32.94 3.54 14.45
C PRO A 83 33.91 2.33 14.55
N ALA A 84 34.21 1.87 15.76
CA ALA A 84 35.05 0.69 15.97
C ALA A 84 34.36 -0.60 15.46
N GLN A 85 33.05 -0.71 15.60
CA GLN A 85 32.28 -1.87 15.10
C GLN A 85 32.15 -1.89 13.58
N LEU A 86 32.20 -0.74 12.92
CA LEU A 86 32.22 -0.65 11.46
C LEU A 86 33.49 -1.23 10.84
N ALA A 87 34.59 -1.28 11.61
CA ALA A 87 35.86 -1.81 11.14
C ALA A 87 35.93 -3.36 11.11
N ASP A 88 34.99 -4.05 11.78
CA ASP A 88 34.95 -5.51 11.84
C ASP A 88 33.63 -6.06 11.26
N PRO A 89 33.62 -6.53 10.00
CA PRO A 89 32.45 -7.03 9.33
C PRO A 89 31.74 -8.21 10.04
N GLU A 90 32.54 -9.06 10.73
CA GLU A 90 31.97 -10.20 11.45
C GLU A 90 31.21 -9.79 12.70
N GLN A 91 31.85 -8.93 13.50
CA GLN A 91 31.22 -8.37 14.71
C GLN A 91 29.99 -7.56 14.35
N LEU A 92 30.04 -6.78 13.26
CA LEU A 92 28.93 -5.98 12.77
C LEU A 92 27.75 -6.86 12.36
N SER A 93 27.98 -7.89 11.57
CA SER A 93 26.96 -8.85 11.16
C SER A 93 26.37 -9.60 12.36
N ALA A 94 27.17 -10.00 13.32
CA ALA A 94 26.73 -10.63 14.56
C ALA A 94 25.86 -9.67 15.40
N LEU A 95 26.24 -8.41 15.48
CA LEU A 95 25.44 -7.36 16.18
C LEU A 95 24.06 -7.19 15.55
N ILE A 96 23.98 -7.09 14.21
CA ILE A 96 22.70 -6.99 13.51
C ILE A 96 21.87 -8.26 13.74
N ALA A 97 22.47 -9.43 13.59
CA ALA A 97 21.80 -10.72 13.77
C ALA A 97 21.27 -10.91 15.21
N SER A 98 21.96 -10.37 16.21
CA SER A 98 21.48 -10.40 17.60
C SER A 98 20.18 -9.63 17.82
N ARG A 99 19.81 -8.74 16.90
CA ARG A 99 18.57 -7.97 16.89
C ARG A 99 17.48 -8.65 16.06
N ALA A 100 17.32 -9.96 16.22
CA ALA A 100 16.40 -10.80 15.43
C ALA A 100 14.98 -10.23 15.31
N GLY A 101 14.45 -9.60 16.38
CA GLY A 101 13.13 -8.94 16.35
C GLY A 101 13.05 -7.78 15.36
N ILE A 102 14.16 -7.10 15.06
CA ILE A 102 14.18 -6.01 14.07
C ILE A 102 14.42 -6.60 12.67
N VAL A 103 15.32 -7.56 12.54
CA VAL A 103 15.62 -8.22 11.26
C VAL A 103 14.35 -8.87 10.67
N SER A 104 13.46 -9.41 11.51
CA SER A 104 12.21 -10.04 11.07
C SER A 104 11.22 -9.08 10.38
N PHE A 105 11.35 -7.76 10.57
CA PHE A 105 10.55 -6.76 9.86
C PHE A 105 11.01 -6.54 8.41
N PHE A 106 12.19 -7.01 8.05
CA PHE A 106 12.81 -6.79 6.75
C PHE A 106 13.04 -8.13 6.04
N PRO A 107 12.15 -8.54 5.13
CA PRO A 107 12.23 -9.86 4.46
C PRO A 107 13.55 -10.09 3.71
N THR A 108 14.10 -9.03 3.15
CA THR A 108 15.39 -9.06 2.43
C THR A 108 16.59 -8.83 3.35
N GLY A 109 16.33 -8.63 4.66
CA GLY A 109 17.36 -8.41 5.68
C GLY A 109 17.80 -6.95 5.80
N ILE A 110 18.83 -6.75 6.63
CA ILE A 110 19.45 -5.46 6.91
C ILE A 110 20.90 -5.54 6.46
N ILE A 111 21.39 -4.47 5.86
CA ILE A 111 22.81 -4.27 5.51
C ILE A 111 23.30 -2.98 6.16
N ILE A 112 24.60 -2.88 6.33
CA ILE A 112 25.27 -1.63 6.67
C ILE A 112 26.32 -1.37 5.61
N ALA A 113 26.24 -0.22 4.94
CA ALA A 113 27.18 0.20 3.91
C ALA A 113 27.98 1.42 4.38
N ASP A 114 29.23 1.50 3.98
CA ASP A 114 30.07 2.69 4.23
C ASP A 114 29.64 3.87 3.32
N ARG A 115 30.32 5.00 3.45
CA ARG A 115 30.06 6.21 2.65
C ARG A 115 30.36 6.04 1.15
N HIS A 116 31.08 4.99 0.78
CA HIS A 116 31.42 4.65 -0.60
C HIS A 116 30.42 3.67 -1.21
N GLY A 117 29.47 3.15 -0.40
CA GLY A 117 28.49 2.17 -0.80
C GLY A 117 28.92 0.73 -0.58
N THR A 118 30.13 0.48 -0.04
CA THR A 118 30.58 -0.88 0.24
C THR A 118 29.83 -1.46 1.43
N VAL A 119 29.19 -2.61 1.26
CA VAL A 119 28.50 -3.31 2.35
C VAL A 119 29.52 -3.87 3.33
N LEU A 120 29.49 -3.38 4.56
CA LEU A 120 30.38 -3.77 5.65
C LEU A 120 29.84 -4.98 6.44
N GLY A 121 28.53 -5.08 6.59
CA GLY A 121 27.89 -6.16 7.33
C GLY A 121 26.45 -6.37 6.91
N GLU A 122 25.93 -7.57 7.17
CA GLU A 122 24.57 -7.96 6.79
C GLU A 122 23.96 -8.98 7.75
N ALA A 123 22.63 -8.97 7.85
CA ALA A 123 21.87 -10.04 8.49
C ALA A 123 20.48 -10.18 7.80
N PRO A 124 20.06 -11.39 7.40
CA PRO A 124 20.82 -12.63 7.38
C PRO A 124 21.99 -12.59 6.39
N ARG A 125 22.93 -13.52 6.52
CA ARG A 125 24.07 -13.61 5.60
C ARG A 125 23.64 -14.12 4.24
N LEU A 126 23.52 -13.21 3.27
CA LEU A 126 23.12 -13.48 1.88
C LEU A 126 24.27 -13.27 0.87
N GLY A 127 25.49 -12.99 1.36
CA GLY A 127 26.69 -12.80 0.52
C GLY A 127 26.76 -11.42 -0.12
N ARG A 128 26.17 -10.40 0.50
CA ARG A 128 26.21 -9.00 0.04
C ARG A 128 27.42 -8.23 0.60
N THR A 129 28.03 -8.71 1.68
CA THR A 129 29.22 -8.08 2.26
C THR A 129 30.30 -7.92 1.20
N GLY A 130 30.85 -6.71 1.08
CA GLY A 130 31.82 -6.32 0.05
C GLY A 130 31.22 -5.88 -1.28
N GLN A 131 29.92 -6.00 -1.48
CA GLN A 131 29.24 -5.51 -2.69
C GLN A 131 29.11 -4.00 -2.66
N ASP A 132 29.04 -3.39 -3.84
CA ASP A 132 28.83 -1.95 -4.02
C ASP A 132 27.35 -1.61 -4.16
N TYR A 133 26.84 -0.81 -3.24
CA TYR A 133 25.48 -0.29 -3.17
C TYR A 133 25.39 1.21 -3.51
N SER A 134 26.49 1.84 -3.92
CA SER A 134 26.53 3.29 -4.24
C SER A 134 25.57 3.68 -5.37
N GLY A 135 25.34 2.76 -6.30
CA GLY A 135 24.39 2.94 -7.41
C GLY A 135 22.92 2.61 -7.07
N LYS A 136 22.62 2.15 -5.85
CA LYS A 136 21.24 1.84 -5.47
C LYS A 136 20.42 3.11 -5.25
N PRO A 137 19.08 3.07 -5.55
CA PRO A 137 18.22 4.24 -5.42
C PRO A 137 18.26 4.84 -4.02
N GLY A 138 18.35 6.15 -3.95
CA GLY A 138 18.35 6.91 -2.69
C GLY A 138 19.67 6.94 -1.92
N PHE A 139 20.71 6.18 -2.30
CA PHE A 139 21.99 6.11 -1.55
C PHE A 139 22.64 7.50 -1.40
N ALA A 140 22.89 8.19 -2.51
CA ALA A 140 23.53 9.52 -2.48
C ALA A 140 22.67 10.55 -1.72
N GLN A 141 21.36 10.47 -1.86
CA GLN A 141 20.44 11.34 -1.16
C GLN A 141 20.45 11.06 0.35
N ALA A 142 20.48 9.79 0.76
CA ALA A 142 20.55 9.40 2.17
C ALA A 142 21.82 9.89 2.85
N LEU A 143 22.96 9.89 2.13
CA LEU A 143 24.21 10.46 2.65
C LEU A 143 24.13 11.97 2.88
N ALA A 144 23.28 12.67 2.14
CA ALA A 144 23.11 14.13 2.24
C ALA A 144 22.04 14.55 3.25
N THR A 145 21.17 13.62 3.67
CA THR A 145 20.08 13.91 4.60
C THR A 145 20.46 13.52 6.04
N ASP A 146 19.81 14.21 6.99
CA ASP A 146 19.97 13.89 8.42
C ASP A 146 18.85 12.98 8.98
N ALA A 147 17.99 12.47 8.08
CA ALA A 147 16.80 11.72 8.42
C ALA A 147 16.74 10.39 7.63
N PRO A 148 16.01 9.40 8.11
CA PRO A 148 15.69 8.20 7.33
C PRO A 148 15.07 8.55 5.99
N LEU A 149 15.47 7.81 4.93
CA LEU A 149 15.01 7.98 3.56
C LEU A 149 14.52 6.65 3.00
N ILE A 150 13.33 6.64 2.42
CA ILE A 150 12.81 5.50 1.65
C ILE A 150 13.13 5.73 0.18
N SER A 151 13.78 4.77 -0.46
CA SER A 151 14.11 4.83 -1.88
C SER A 151 12.87 4.71 -2.75
N GLU A 152 12.99 5.12 -4.02
CA GLU A 152 12.06 4.68 -5.05
C GLU A 152 12.10 3.16 -5.19
N PRO A 153 10.97 2.52 -5.58
CA PRO A 153 10.94 1.10 -5.87
C PRO A 153 11.90 0.75 -7.02
N TYR A 154 12.65 -0.32 -6.89
CA TYR A 154 13.52 -0.82 -7.92
C TYR A 154 13.42 -2.35 -8.02
N LEU A 155 13.80 -2.89 -9.16
CA LEU A 155 13.89 -4.34 -9.37
C LEU A 155 15.32 -4.78 -9.11
N GLU A 156 15.47 -5.78 -8.26
CA GLU A 156 16.76 -6.47 -8.09
C GLU A 156 16.81 -7.71 -8.97
N ASP A 157 18.00 -8.14 -9.37
CA ASP A 157 18.16 -9.31 -10.24
C ASP A 157 17.58 -10.59 -9.58
N ARG A 158 17.63 -10.67 -8.27
CA ARG A 158 17.03 -11.74 -7.45
C ARG A 158 16.72 -11.26 -6.02
N PRO A 159 15.49 -11.35 -5.51
CA PRO A 159 14.26 -11.76 -6.23
C PRO A 159 13.83 -10.70 -7.27
N LYS A 160 13.06 -11.09 -8.27
CA LYS A 160 12.50 -10.18 -9.29
C LYS A 160 11.31 -9.35 -8.78
N ASP A 161 11.15 -9.27 -7.48
CA ASP A 161 10.09 -8.49 -6.86
C ASP A 161 10.55 -7.04 -6.69
N PRO A 162 9.64 -6.07 -6.81
CA PRO A 162 9.99 -4.68 -6.54
C PRO A 162 10.35 -4.51 -5.06
N LEU A 163 11.52 -3.93 -4.83
CA LEU A 163 12.06 -3.65 -3.51
C LEU A 163 12.16 -2.15 -3.28
N VAL A 164 12.06 -1.76 -2.02
CA VAL A 164 12.41 -0.42 -1.53
C VAL A 164 13.47 -0.56 -0.46
N ILE A 165 14.38 0.40 -0.39
CA ILE A 165 15.40 0.45 0.66
C ILE A 165 15.05 1.56 1.64
N LEU A 166 15.06 1.23 2.91
CA LEU A 166 15.03 2.21 3.99
C LEU A 166 16.46 2.53 4.40
N TRP A 167 16.97 3.67 3.96
CA TRP A 167 18.27 4.18 4.33
C TRP A 167 18.18 4.93 5.66
N VAL A 168 19.08 4.60 6.59
CA VAL A 168 19.15 5.25 7.91
C VAL A 168 20.60 5.67 8.19
N PRO A 169 20.88 6.98 8.30
CA PRO A 169 22.23 7.46 8.55
C PRO A 169 22.78 7.03 9.91
N ILE A 170 23.99 6.45 9.90
CA ILE A 170 24.81 6.17 11.08
C ILE A 170 25.79 7.32 11.20
N LYS A 171 25.79 7.99 12.36
CA LYS A 171 26.57 9.21 12.60
C LYS A 171 27.66 8.98 13.64
N ASP A 172 28.77 9.67 13.46
CA ASP A 172 29.80 9.76 14.48
C ASP A 172 29.42 10.76 15.58
N ALA A 173 30.27 10.87 16.59
CA ALA A 173 30.12 11.81 17.72
C ALA A 173 30.09 13.30 17.28
N SER A 174 30.60 13.61 16.08
CA SER A 174 30.56 14.96 15.50
C SER A 174 29.29 15.25 14.70
N GLY A 175 28.38 14.26 14.58
CA GLY A 175 27.15 14.35 13.81
C GLY A 175 27.32 14.07 12.30
N ARG A 176 28.49 13.67 11.84
CA ARG A 176 28.72 13.34 10.42
C ARG A 176 28.25 11.92 10.12
N THR A 177 27.55 11.75 9.02
CA THR A 177 27.19 10.43 8.53
C THR A 177 28.45 9.65 8.12
N ILE A 178 28.68 8.48 8.72
CA ILE A 178 29.83 7.60 8.50
C ILE A 178 29.44 6.31 7.77
N ALA A 179 28.17 5.92 7.84
CA ALA A 179 27.61 4.74 7.17
C ALA A 179 26.10 4.92 7.02
N LEU A 180 25.45 4.00 6.27
CA LEU A 180 24.01 3.91 6.10
C LEU A 180 23.53 2.52 6.48
#